data_7c660014ee7a5ea856394f8cf67e8ca6
#
_entry.id   7c660014ee7a5ea856394f8cf67e8ca6
#
_cell.length_a   1.000
_cell.length_b   1.000
_cell.length_c   1.000
_cell.angle_alpha   90.00
_cell.angle_beta   90.00
_cell.angle_gamma   90.00
#
_symmetry.space_group_name_H-M   'P 1'
#
loop_
_entity.id
_entity.type
_entity.pdbx_description
1 polymer ?
#
loop_
_entity_poly.entity_id
_entity_poly.type
_entity_poly.pdbx_seq_one_letter_code
_entity_poly.pdbx_strand_id
1 'polypeptide(L)'
;MKVFNMKNIYFRYLQFVSSDAIHQSKQEVLSSTAIFLLNRIAVKEYEKKPMNVNQAMTIHALGSPSNLHRKLVELREAGMIEVKSVGKNHRTKYLFISQAAYDYFQIKSEAMVKAIENPVQV
;
A
#
# COMPACT_ATOMS: atom_id res chain seq x y z
N MET A 1 -34.08 -12.37 0.22
CA MET A 1 -32.65 -12.53 -0.07
C MET A 1 -32.13 -11.21 -0.63
N LYS A 2 -31.14 -10.63 0.04
CA LYS A 2 -30.57 -9.38 -0.42
C LYS A 2 -29.69 -9.65 -1.66
N VAL A 3 -30.02 -9.00 -2.76
CA VAL A 3 -29.16 -9.04 -3.95
C VAL A 3 -27.96 -8.13 -3.70
N PHE A 4 -26.79 -8.69 -3.78
CA PHE A 4 -25.56 -7.96 -3.56
C PHE A 4 -25.24 -7.11 -4.80
N ASN A 5 -25.26 -5.79 -4.65
CA ASN A 5 -24.84 -4.89 -5.71
C ASN A 5 -23.35 -4.57 -5.50
N MET A 6 -22.50 -5.19 -6.30
CA MET A 6 -21.05 -5.05 -6.18
C MET A 6 -20.56 -3.61 -6.33
N LYS A 7 -21.25 -2.80 -7.13
CA LYS A 7 -20.89 -1.38 -7.31
C LYS A 7 -21.05 -0.59 -6.02
N ASN A 8 -22.10 -0.89 -5.26
CA ASN A 8 -22.38 -0.19 -4.02
C ASN A 8 -21.36 -0.49 -2.93
N ILE A 9 -20.72 -1.64 -2.99
CA ILE A 9 -19.67 -2.00 -2.03
C ILE A 9 -18.50 -1.01 -2.13
N TYR A 10 -18.07 -0.71 -3.34
CA TYR A 10 -16.95 0.21 -3.54
C TYR A 10 -17.29 1.63 -3.05
N PHE A 11 -18.48 2.14 -3.36
CA PHE A 11 -18.92 3.44 -2.85
C PHE A 11 -18.96 3.44 -1.32
N ARG A 12 -19.45 2.38 -0.74
CA ARG A 12 -19.51 2.27 0.73
C ARG A 12 -18.11 2.22 1.34
N TYR A 13 -17.20 1.48 0.69
CA TYR A 13 -15.81 1.45 1.09
C TYR A 13 -15.18 2.85 1.05
N LEU A 14 -15.42 3.60 -0.01
CA LEU A 14 -14.90 4.97 -0.12
C LEU A 14 -15.43 5.86 1.00
N GLN A 15 -16.70 5.70 1.37
CA GLN A 15 -17.27 6.46 2.50
C GLN A 15 -16.55 6.13 3.81
N PHE A 16 -16.32 4.85 4.10
CA PHE A 16 -15.68 4.45 5.33
C PHE A 16 -14.19 4.84 5.38
N VAL A 17 -13.48 4.68 4.28
CA VAL A 17 -12.06 5.01 4.23
C VAL A 17 -11.82 6.52 4.24
N SER A 18 -12.78 7.31 3.74
CA SER A 18 -12.65 8.75 3.68
C SER A 18 -12.98 9.44 5.00
N SER A 19 -13.84 8.83 5.84
CA SER A 19 -14.38 9.54 7.00
C SER A 19 -13.41 9.68 8.16
N ASP A 20 -12.64 8.65 8.48
CA ASP A 20 -11.85 8.64 9.70
C ASP A 20 -10.35 8.49 9.50
N ALA A 21 -9.97 7.62 8.56
CA ALA A 21 -8.61 7.15 8.47
C ALA A 21 -7.66 8.17 7.85
N ILE A 22 -8.12 8.87 6.82
CA ILE A 22 -7.26 9.75 6.03
C ILE A 22 -6.92 11.02 6.78
N HIS A 23 -7.86 11.55 7.53
CA HIS A 23 -7.64 12.80 8.26
C HIS A 23 -6.70 12.68 9.46
N GLN A 24 -6.43 11.47 9.91
CA GLN A 24 -5.55 11.22 11.05
C GLN A 24 -4.18 10.70 10.66
N SER A 25 -3.97 10.44 9.38
CA SER A 25 -2.76 9.77 8.88
C SER A 25 -1.87 10.74 8.12
N LYS A 26 -0.60 10.79 8.48
CA LYS A 26 0.41 11.56 7.74
C LYS A 26 0.66 11.00 6.34
N GLN A 27 0.14 9.81 6.05
CA GLN A 27 0.28 9.16 4.75
C GLN A 27 -0.56 9.81 3.66
N GLU A 28 -1.44 10.74 4.00
CA GLU A 28 -2.20 11.52 3.02
C GLU A 28 -1.34 12.24 2.00
N VAL A 29 -0.08 12.51 2.39
CA VAL A 29 0.82 13.31 1.56
C VAL A 29 1.55 12.46 0.52
N LEU A 30 1.36 11.15 0.53
CA LEU A 30 2.03 10.28 -0.45
C LEU A 30 1.45 10.47 -1.84
N SER A 31 2.34 10.57 -2.83
CA SER A 31 1.91 10.61 -4.23
C SER A 31 1.28 9.27 -4.62
N SER A 32 0.42 9.30 -5.64
CA SER A 32 -0.23 8.07 -6.12
C SER A 32 0.78 7.04 -6.61
N THR A 33 1.85 7.46 -7.26
CA THR A 33 2.90 6.55 -7.71
C THR A 33 3.60 5.90 -6.51
N ALA A 34 3.85 6.65 -5.44
CA ALA A 34 4.43 6.08 -4.23
C ALA A 34 3.50 5.04 -3.61
N ILE A 35 2.19 5.30 -3.59
CA ILE A 35 1.21 4.33 -3.09
C ILE A 35 1.22 3.06 -3.94
N PHE A 36 1.25 3.18 -5.26
CA PHE A 36 1.32 2.00 -6.13
C PHE A 36 2.60 1.20 -5.90
N LEU A 37 3.73 1.89 -5.71
CA LEU A 37 4.99 1.22 -5.41
C LEU A 37 4.91 0.51 -4.05
N LEU A 38 4.35 1.17 -3.04
CA LEU A 38 4.15 0.56 -1.72
C LEU A 38 3.31 -0.71 -1.83
N ASN A 39 2.22 -0.66 -2.60
CA ASN A 39 1.35 -1.81 -2.81
C ASN A 39 2.11 -2.98 -3.45
N ARG A 40 2.97 -2.70 -4.42
CA ARG A 40 3.77 -3.75 -5.08
C ARG A 40 4.77 -4.37 -4.11
N ILE A 41 5.41 -3.55 -3.30
CA ILE A 41 6.34 -4.03 -2.27
C ILE A 41 5.59 -4.94 -1.28
N ALA A 42 4.42 -4.50 -0.83
CA ALA A 42 3.60 -5.26 0.12
C ALA A 42 3.18 -6.62 -0.43
N VAL A 43 2.74 -6.66 -1.69
CA VAL A 43 2.31 -7.91 -2.34
C VAL A 43 3.47 -8.90 -2.44
N LYS A 44 4.65 -8.42 -2.82
CA LYS A 44 5.83 -9.30 -2.93
C LYS A 44 6.26 -9.85 -1.58
N GLU A 45 6.23 -9.04 -0.54
CA GLU A 45 6.51 -9.51 0.81
C GLU A 45 5.48 -10.56 1.25
N TYR A 46 4.20 -10.30 1.00
CA TYR A 46 3.12 -11.24 1.30
C TYR A 46 3.32 -12.58 0.59
N GLU A 47 3.81 -12.56 -0.64
CA GLU A 47 4.08 -13.77 -1.42
C GLU A 47 5.37 -14.50 -0.99
N LYS A 48 6.04 -14.02 0.04
CA LYS A 48 7.32 -14.57 0.53
C LYS A 48 8.47 -14.40 -0.44
N LYS A 49 8.37 -13.43 -1.35
CA LYS A 49 9.39 -13.10 -2.35
C LYS A 49 9.65 -11.60 -2.33
N PRO A 50 10.21 -11.07 -1.23
CA PRO A 50 10.41 -9.62 -1.12
C PRO A 50 11.23 -9.08 -2.27
N MET A 51 10.88 -7.88 -2.69
CA MET A 51 11.51 -7.20 -3.79
C MET A 51 12.81 -6.55 -3.34
N ASN A 52 13.87 -6.64 -4.14
CA ASN A 52 15.07 -5.86 -3.87
C ASN A 52 14.97 -4.48 -4.53
N VAL A 53 15.90 -3.58 -4.19
CA VAL A 53 15.86 -2.20 -4.69
C VAL A 53 15.94 -2.17 -6.21
N ASN A 54 16.80 -2.99 -6.82
CA ASN A 54 16.94 -3.00 -8.28
C ASN A 54 15.63 -3.43 -8.97
N GLN A 55 14.95 -4.42 -8.42
CA GLN A 55 13.67 -4.86 -8.96
C GLN A 55 12.62 -3.74 -8.89
N ALA A 56 12.60 -2.98 -7.80
CA ALA A 56 11.69 -1.86 -7.65
C ALA A 56 11.97 -0.79 -8.71
N MET A 57 13.24 -0.56 -9.03
CA MET A 57 13.63 0.45 -10.03
C MET A 57 13.26 0.05 -11.46
N THR A 58 12.93 -1.22 -11.70
CA THR A 58 12.62 -1.73 -13.04
C THR A 58 11.12 -1.95 -13.26
N ILE A 59 10.25 -1.44 -12.39
CA ILE A 59 8.80 -1.50 -12.62
C ILE A 59 8.41 -0.41 -13.61
N HIS A 60 8.68 -0.69 -14.90
CA HIS A 60 8.52 0.32 -15.97
C HIS A 60 7.10 0.86 -16.08
N ALA A 61 6.10 0.07 -15.69
CA ALA A 61 4.70 0.50 -15.73
C ALA A 61 4.43 1.67 -14.76
N LEU A 62 5.26 1.85 -13.74
CA LEU A 62 5.07 2.90 -12.74
C LEU A 62 5.91 4.15 -13.00
N GLY A 63 6.93 4.05 -13.87
CA GLY A 63 7.75 5.20 -14.19
C GLY A 63 9.18 4.86 -14.56
N SER A 64 9.99 5.89 -14.79
CA SER A 64 11.40 5.72 -15.06
C SER A 64 12.18 5.32 -13.81
N PRO A 65 13.36 4.70 -13.93
CA PRO A 65 14.16 4.34 -12.76
C PRO A 65 14.44 5.53 -11.83
N SER A 66 14.76 6.70 -12.36
CA SER A 66 15.04 7.87 -11.52
C SER A 66 13.78 8.34 -10.79
N ASN A 67 12.63 8.29 -11.43
CA ASN A 67 11.37 8.64 -10.78
C ASN A 67 11.02 7.62 -9.68
N LEU A 68 11.19 6.33 -9.97
CA LEU A 68 10.93 5.28 -8.98
C LEU A 68 11.87 5.40 -7.80
N HIS A 69 13.13 5.77 -8.02
CA HIS A 69 14.06 6.01 -6.92
C HIS A 69 13.56 7.13 -6.02
N ARG A 70 13.06 8.23 -6.60
CA ARG A 70 12.50 9.32 -5.81
C ARG A 70 11.27 8.87 -5.00
N LYS A 71 10.43 8.01 -5.57
CA LYS A 71 9.26 7.48 -4.87
C LYS A 71 9.67 6.53 -3.74
N LEU A 72 10.74 5.79 -3.94
CA LEU A 72 11.28 4.95 -2.88
C LEU A 72 11.78 5.79 -1.71
N VAL A 73 12.48 6.89 -1.99
CA VAL A 73 12.91 7.84 -0.97
C VAL A 73 11.70 8.44 -0.24
N GLU A 74 10.67 8.83 -1.00
CA GLU A 74 9.43 9.34 -0.42
C GLU A 74 8.83 8.35 0.59
N LEU A 75 8.75 7.07 0.24
CA LEU A 75 8.23 6.03 1.13
C LEU A 75 9.10 5.83 2.36
N ARG A 76 10.42 5.88 2.21
CA ARG A 76 11.33 5.76 3.34
C ARG A 76 11.20 6.93 4.30
N GLU A 77 11.15 8.15 3.77
CA GLU A 77 11.01 9.35 4.60
C GLU A 77 9.67 9.40 5.32
N ALA A 78 8.62 8.85 4.70
CA ALA A 78 7.32 8.74 5.33
C ALA A 78 7.25 7.59 6.35
N GLY A 79 8.30 6.79 6.47
CA GLY A 79 8.34 5.67 7.41
C GLY A 79 7.47 4.49 7.01
N MET A 80 7.17 4.34 5.70
CA MET A 80 6.27 3.30 5.22
C MET A 80 6.98 2.01 4.82
N ILE A 81 8.28 2.08 4.56
CA ILE A 81 9.07 0.91 4.20
C ILE A 81 10.35 0.85 5.03
N GLU A 82 10.88 -0.36 5.11
CA GLU A 82 12.17 -0.65 5.69
C GLU A 82 13.06 -1.32 4.65
N VAL A 83 14.33 -0.97 4.65
CA VAL A 83 15.30 -1.56 3.72
C VAL A 83 16.26 -2.40 4.56
N LYS A 84 16.34 -3.69 4.25
CA LYS A 84 17.11 -4.64 5.05
C LYS A 84 17.90 -5.59 4.17
N SER A 85 19.08 -6.01 4.66
CA SER A 85 19.79 -7.14 4.08
C SER A 85 19.19 -8.42 4.65
N VAL A 86 19.13 -9.48 3.84
CA VAL A 86 18.58 -10.77 4.25
C VAL A 86 19.65 -11.83 4.04
N GLY A 87 19.84 -12.69 5.04
CA GLY A 87 20.80 -13.76 4.97
C GLY A 87 22.24 -13.27 5.06
N LYS A 88 23.16 -14.02 4.41
CA LYS A 88 24.59 -13.74 4.44
C LYS A 88 25.03 -12.69 3.42
N ASN A 89 24.17 -12.37 2.46
CA ASN A 89 24.49 -11.39 1.42
C ASN A 89 24.09 -10.00 1.87
N HIS A 90 25.04 -9.26 2.40
CA HIS A 90 24.79 -7.88 2.86
C HIS A 90 24.79 -6.85 1.74
N ARG A 91 25.10 -7.23 0.49
CA ARG A 91 25.12 -6.31 -0.65
C ARG A 91 23.74 -6.04 -1.20
N THR A 92 22.87 -7.04 -1.15
CA THR A 92 21.50 -6.91 -1.67
C THR A 92 20.59 -6.36 -0.60
N LYS A 93 19.88 -5.29 -0.91
CA LYS A 93 18.91 -4.66 -0.02
C LYS A 93 17.50 -5.01 -0.47
N TYR A 94 16.72 -5.54 0.45
CA TYR A 94 15.32 -5.93 0.21
C TYR A 94 14.38 -4.95 0.86
N LEU A 95 13.19 -4.84 0.28
CA LEU A 95 12.18 -3.89 0.69
C LEU A 95 11.05 -4.60 1.44
N PHE A 96 10.74 -4.08 2.61
CA PHE A 96 9.66 -4.58 3.47
C PHE A 96 8.77 -3.42 3.88
N ILE A 97 7.50 -3.71 4.13
CA ILE A 97 6.62 -2.67 4.65
C ILE A 97 6.84 -2.52 6.16
N SER A 98 6.72 -1.29 6.64
CA SER A 98 6.89 -0.98 8.05
C SER A 98 5.61 -1.29 8.83
N GLN A 99 5.70 -1.21 10.16
CA GLN A 99 4.51 -1.30 11.00
C GLN A 99 3.49 -0.21 10.66
N ALA A 100 3.97 1.01 10.37
CA ALA A 100 3.09 2.10 9.97
C ALA A 100 2.33 1.78 8.70
N ALA A 101 2.96 1.09 7.74
CA ALA A 101 2.28 0.65 6.53
C ALA A 101 1.25 -0.44 6.83
N TYR A 102 1.57 -1.38 7.72
CA TYR A 102 0.59 -2.38 8.16
C TYR A 102 -0.63 -1.71 8.79
N ASP A 103 -0.41 -0.72 9.64
CA ASP A 103 -1.51 0.00 10.29
C ASP A 103 -2.38 0.72 9.24
N TYR A 104 -1.75 1.31 8.24
CA TYR A 104 -2.44 1.97 7.13
C TYR A 104 -3.28 0.97 6.32
N PHE A 105 -2.73 -0.21 6.03
CA PHE A 105 -3.46 -1.25 5.31
C PHE A 105 -4.59 -1.83 6.16
N GLN A 106 -4.41 -1.91 7.48
CA GLN A 106 -5.46 -2.39 8.37
C GLN A 106 -6.69 -1.48 8.34
N ILE A 107 -6.48 -0.18 8.31
CA ILE A 107 -7.57 0.80 8.20
C ILE A 107 -8.37 0.54 6.92
N LYS A 108 -7.69 0.29 5.80
CA LYS A 108 -8.35 -0.04 4.54
C LYS A 108 -9.10 -1.37 4.63
N SER A 109 -8.50 -2.37 5.26
CA SER A 109 -9.14 -3.67 5.45
C SER A 109 -10.41 -3.55 6.27
N GLU A 110 -10.38 -2.78 7.35
CA GLU A 110 -11.55 -2.54 8.18
C GLU A 110 -12.66 -1.84 7.40
N ALA A 111 -12.29 -0.88 6.55
CA ALA A 111 -13.26 -0.19 5.68
C ALA A 111 -13.90 -1.16 4.69
N MET A 112 -13.13 -2.11 4.16
CA MET A 112 -13.65 -3.13 3.26
C MET A 112 -14.67 -4.03 3.96
N VAL A 113 -14.35 -4.49 5.17
CA VAL A 113 -15.25 -5.33 5.95
C VAL A 113 -16.53 -4.58 6.27
N LYS A 114 -16.43 -3.33 6.72
CA LYS A 114 -17.59 -2.49 7.00
C LYS A 114 -18.46 -2.29 5.78
N ALA A 115 -17.85 -2.13 4.61
CA ALA A 115 -18.58 -1.95 3.36
C ALA A 115 -19.40 -3.19 3.00
N ILE A 116 -18.84 -4.38 3.24
CA ILE A 116 -19.52 -5.64 2.97
C ILE A 116 -20.67 -5.86 3.96
N GLU A 117 -20.45 -5.57 5.24
CA GLU A 117 -21.45 -5.76 6.30
C GLU A 117 -22.57 -4.72 6.25
N ASN A 118 -22.26 -3.52 5.71
CA ASN A 118 -23.21 -2.40 5.68
C ASN A 118 -23.30 -1.84 4.26
N PRO A 119 -23.79 -2.63 3.29
CA PRO A 119 -23.87 -2.15 1.90
C PRO A 119 -24.87 -1.02 1.78
N VAL A 120 -24.66 -0.16 0.76
CA VAL A 120 -25.61 0.90 0.45
C VAL A 120 -26.88 0.25 -0.08
N GLN A 121 -28.00 0.55 0.55
CA GLN A 121 -29.29 0.08 0.05
C GLN A 121 -29.77 0.99 -1.07
N VAL A 122 -30.18 0.37 -2.15
CA VAL A 122 -30.74 1.07 -3.32
C VAL A 122 -32.24 1.03 -3.23
#